data_dbcc3a208196de96a37c1ebfc95ef34f
#
_entry.id   dbcc3a208196de96a37c1ebfc95ef34f
#
_cell.length_a   1.000
_cell.length_b   1.000
_cell.length_c   1.000
_cell.angle_alpha   90.00
_cell.angle_beta   90.00
_cell.angle_gamma   90.00
#
_symmetry.space_group_name_H-M   'P 1'
#
loop_
_entity.id
_entity.type
_entity.pdbx_description
1 polymer ?
#
loop_
_entity_poly.entity_id
_entity_poly.type
_entity_poly.pdbx_seq_one_letter_code
_entity_poly.pdbx_strand_id
1 'polypeptide(L)'
;MTDASGQAPKILDLPIGLSATGMRQEFDSLGTVEVPANRYWGAQTQRSLKHFNIGNDRMPKEVYHAYGYVKKAAAVVNTRAGRLPAWKGQLIQRV
;
A
#
# COMPACT_ATOMS: atom_id res chain seq x y z
N MET A 1 9.66 -5.84 -6.23
CA MET A 1 10.37 -6.88 -7.00
C MET A 1 10.84 -7.97 -6.06
N THR A 2 10.64 -9.21 -6.42
CA THR A 2 11.08 -10.37 -5.65
C THR A 2 12.40 -10.86 -6.24
N ASP A 3 13.40 -11.14 -5.42
CA ASP A 3 14.61 -11.76 -5.93
C ASP A 3 14.36 -13.24 -6.28
N ALA A 4 15.29 -13.85 -7.01
CA ALA A 4 15.12 -15.22 -7.50
C ALA A 4 15.09 -16.26 -6.38
N SER A 5 15.59 -15.95 -5.19
CA SER A 5 15.59 -16.85 -4.04
C SER A 5 14.32 -16.76 -3.21
N GLY A 6 13.44 -15.77 -3.48
CA GLY A 6 12.26 -15.50 -2.68
C GLY A 6 12.54 -14.82 -1.34
N GLN A 7 13.76 -14.36 -1.12
CA GLN A 7 14.13 -13.67 0.11
C GLN A 7 13.73 -12.21 0.06
N ALA A 8 13.53 -11.60 1.25
CA ALA A 8 13.21 -10.20 1.35
C ALA A 8 14.33 -9.33 0.75
N PRO A 9 13.98 -8.34 -0.09
CA PRO A 9 14.98 -7.41 -0.58
C PRO A 9 15.51 -6.53 0.56
N LYS A 10 16.64 -5.88 0.31
CA LYS A 10 17.19 -4.92 1.26
C LYS A 10 16.22 -3.76 1.43
N ILE A 11 15.98 -3.35 2.68
CA ILE A 11 15.13 -2.19 2.98
C ILE A 11 15.85 -0.93 2.52
N LEU A 12 15.12 -0.09 1.78
CA LEU A 12 15.59 1.21 1.31
C LEU A 12 14.85 2.32 2.04
N ASP A 13 15.59 3.37 2.38
CA ASP A 13 14.99 4.59 2.90
C ASP A 13 14.44 5.40 1.73
N LEU A 14 13.14 5.55 1.69
CA LEU A 14 12.46 6.34 0.66
C LEU A 14 11.87 7.62 1.31
N PRO A 15 11.75 8.71 0.54
CA PRO A 15 11.19 9.96 1.08
C PRO A 15 9.67 9.89 1.20
N ILE A 16 9.18 8.92 1.95
CA ILE A 16 7.76 8.66 2.21
C ILE A 16 7.57 8.45 3.70
N GLY A 17 6.64 9.15 4.31
CA GLY A 17 6.30 8.94 5.71
C GLY A 17 5.98 10.23 6.44
N LEU A 18 5.58 10.10 7.70
CA LEU A 18 5.05 11.22 8.51
C LEU A 18 6.03 12.40 8.63
N SER A 19 7.33 12.16 8.57
CA SER A 19 8.36 13.21 8.65
C SER A 19 8.85 13.70 7.29
N ALA A 20 8.37 13.13 6.20
CA ALA A 20 8.74 13.56 4.86
C ALA A 20 8.06 14.88 4.51
N THR A 21 8.70 15.67 3.65
CA THR A 21 8.20 16.98 3.22
C THR A 21 8.04 17.03 1.70
N GLY A 22 7.19 17.94 1.23
CA GLY A 22 6.97 18.14 -0.18
C GLY A 22 6.09 17.08 -0.82
N MET A 23 6.30 16.90 -2.11
CA MET A 23 5.52 15.97 -2.95
C MET A 23 6.45 14.90 -3.52
N ARG A 24 5.87 13.74 -3.79
CA ARG A 24 6.54 12.70 -4.57
C ARG A 24 5.70 12.35 -5.78
N GLN A 25 6.30 11.76 -6.79
CA GLN A 25 5.58 11.28 -7.97
C GLN A 25 5.26 9.80 -7.82
N GLU A 26 4.00 9.48 -8.05
CA GLU A 26 3.51 8.11 -8.17
C GLU A 26 2.87 7.95 -9.53
N PHE A 27 2.74 6.73 -10.00
CA PHE A 27 2.16 6.49 -11.32
C PHE A 27 1.31 5.23 -11.32
N ASP A 28 0.33 5.24 -12.21
CA ASP A 28 -0.53 4.10 -12.50
C ASP A 28 -0.77 4.02 -14.00
N SER A 29 -1.72 3.19 -14.44
CA SER A 29 -2.04 3.05 -15.86
C SER A 29 -2.56 4.34 -16.51
N LEU A 30 -2.98 5.33 -15.73
CA LEU A 30 -3.46 6.62 -16.22
C LEU A 30 -2.36 7.69 -16.30
N GLY A 31 -1.16 7.38 -15.87
CA GLY A 31 -0.02 8.29 -15.91
C GLY A 31 0.49 8.66 -14.53
N THR A 32 1.28 9.74 -14.49
CA THR A 32 1.92 10.23 -13.27
C THR A 32 1.00 11.17 -12.51
N VAL A 33 1.05 11.09 -11.19
CA VAL A 33 0.33 12.00 -10.28
C VAL A 33 1.23 12.34 -9.09
N GLU A 34 1.17 13.60 -8.64
CA GLU A 34 1.89 14.03 -7.46
C GLU A 34 1.10 13.69 -6.20
N VAL A 35 1.79 13.14 -5.21
CA VAL A 35 1.23 12.73 -3.93
C VAL A 35 2.03 13.40 -2.81
N PRO A 36 1.37 13.92 -1.76
CA PRO A 36 2.12 14.42 -0.61
C PRO A 36 3.05 13.36 -0.04
N ALA A 37 4.32 13.71 0.15
CA ALA A 37 5.32 12.75 0.59
C ALA A 37 5.04 12.20 2.01
N ASN A 38 4.31 12.96 2.83
CA ASN A 38 3.95 12.55 4.19
C ASN A 38 2.69 11.67 4.26
N ARG A 39 2.18 11.22 3.13
CA ARG A 39 1.02 10.31 3.06
C ARG A 39 1.43 8.99 2.46
N TYR A 40 0.82 7.90 2.95
CA TYR A 40 1.18 6.56 2.52
C TYR A 40 0.37 6.04 1.32
N TRP A 41 -0.70 6.75 0.94
CA TRP A 41 -1.48 6.32 -0.22
C TRP A 41 -0.73 6.58 -1.52
N GLY A 42 -1.11 5.85 -2.55
CA GLY A 42 -0.48 5.96 -3.86
C GLY A 42 -1.30 6.74 -4.88
N ALA A 43 -1.03 6.46 -6.16
CA ALA A 43 -1.60 7.19 -7.27
C ALA A 43 -3.13 7.12 -7.33
N GLN A 44 -3.71 5.94 -7.15
CA GLN A 44 -5.16 5.77 -7.32
C GLN A 44 -5.95 6.53 -6.26
N THR A 45 -5.55 6.44 -5.01
CA THR A 45 -6.20 7.19 -3.94
C THR A 45 -6.05 8.70 -4.16
N GLN A 46 -4.88 9.15 -4.59
CA GLN A 46 -4.68 10.58 -4.87
C GLN A 46 -5.59 11.07 -5.98
N ARG A 47 -5.77 10.27 -7.05
CA ARG A 47 -6.72 10.62 -8.12
C ARG A 47 -8.14 10.69 -7.59
N SER A 48 -8.53 9.74 -6.75
CA SER A 48 -9.86 9.73 -6.14
C SER A 48 -10.10 10.99 -5.31
N LEU A 49 -9.13 11.42 -4.52
CA LEU A 49 -9.22 12.62 -3.71
C LEU A 49 -9.39 13.88 -4.56
N LYS A 50 -8.74 13.94 -5.73
CA LYS A 50 -8.88 15.07 -6.65
C LYS A 50 -10.22 15.09 -7.36
N HIS A 51 -10.68 13.93 -7.82
CA HIS A 51 -11.92 13.83 -8.60
C HIS A 51 -13.18 13.85 -7.74
N PHE A 52 -13.10 13.40 -6.51
CA PHE A 52 -14.24 13.27 -5.61
C PHE A 52 -14.05 14.11 -4.33
N ASN A 53 -13.63 15.34 -4.50
CA ASN A 53 -13.44 16.28 -3.38
C ASN A 53 -14.80 16.85 -2.96
N ILE A 54 -15.68 15.99 -2.44
CA ILE A 54 -17.10 16.31 -2.21
C ILE A 54 -17.39 16.45 -0.72
N GLY A 55 -16.63 15.87 0.16
CA GLY A 55 -16.88 15.88 1.60
C GLY A 55 -15.71 15.42 2.40
N ASN A 56 -15.91 15.35 3.70
CA ASN A 56 -14.87 14.94 4.66
C ASN A 56 -15.16 13.58 5.31
N ASP A 57 -16.12 12.86 4.77
CA ASP A 57 -16.49 11.56 5.32
C ASP A 57 -15.34 10.57 5.19
N ARG A 58 -15.15 9.80 6.23
CA ARG A 58 -14.10 8.79 6.28
C ARG A 58 -14.73 7.42 6.45
N MET A 59 -14.01 6.40 5.96
CA MET A 59 -14.42 5.03 6.14
C MET A 59 -14.53 4.69 7.63
N PRO A 60 -15.65 4.09 8.09
CA PRO A 60 -15.76 3.66 9.48
C PRO A 60 -14.65 2.70 9.89
N LYS A 61 -14.22 2.78 11.13
CA LYS A 61 -13.15 1.96 11.69
C LYS A 61 -13.40 0.47 11.48
N GLU A 62 -14.63 0.03 11.67
CA GLU A 62 -15.03 -1.37 11.53
C GLU A 62 -14.79 -1.88 10.09
N VAL A 63 -14.97 -1.02 9.11
CA VAL A 63 -14.78 -1.39 7.70
C VAL A 63 -13.31 -1.62 7.38
N TYR A 64 -12.42 -0.70 7.74
CA TYR A 64 -11.00 -0.90 7.41
C TYR A 64 -10.37 -2.01 8.26
N HIS A 65 -10.86 -2.27 9.46
CA HIS A 65 -10.45 -3.43 10.23
C HIS A 65 -10.89 -4.73 9.56
N ALA A 66 -12.12 -4.76 9.02
CA ALA A 66 -12.59 -5.92 8.26
C ALA A 66 -11.73 -6.17 7.02
N TYR A 67 -11.32 -5.14 6.30
CA TYR A 67 -10.36 -5.28 5.20
C TYR A 67 -9.05 -5.88 5.66
N GLY A 68 -8.57 -5.49 6.84
CA GLY A 68 -7.36 -6.07 7.43
C GLY A 68 -7.46 -7.59 7.58
N TYR A 69 -8.58 -8.09 8.08
CA TYR A 69 -8.81 -9.53 8.20
C TYR A 69 -8.86 -10.22 6.84
N VAL A 70 -9.54 -9.63 5.87
CA VAL A 70 -9.61 -10.20 4.50
C VAL A 70 -8.22 -10.27 3.87
N LYS A 71 -7.45 -9.20 3.98
CA LYS A 71 -6.10 -9.16 3.43
C LYS A 71 -5.16 -10.14 4.12
N LYS A 72 -5.28 -10.29 5.43
CA LYS A 72 -4.50 -11.27 6.18
C LYS A 72 -4.81 -12.69 5.73
N ALA A 73 -6.09 -13.03 5.60
CA ALA A 73 -6.52 -14.33 5.12
C ALA A 73 -6.01 -14.61 3.69
N ALA A 74 -6.11 -13.62 2.80
CA ALA A 74 -5.60 -13.74 1.45
C ALA A 74 -4.08 -13.95 1.42
N ALA A 75 -3.34 -13.25 2.26
CA ALA A 75 -1.89 -13.41 2.37
C ALA A 75 -1.51 -14.83 2.81
N VAL A 76 -2.22 -15.38 3.79
CA VAL A 76 -1.99 -16.75 4.25
C VAL A 76 -2.24 -17.76 3.13
N VAL A 77 -3.39 -17.67 2.47
CA VAL A 77 -3.78 -18.59 1.41
C VAL A 77 -2.81 -18.51 0.23
N ASN A 78 -2.48 -17.29 -0.22
CA ASN A 78 -1.60 -17.10 -1.36
C ASN A 78 -0.16 -17.51 -1.07
N THR A 79 0.30 -17.36 0.17
CA THR A 79 1.62 -17.86 0.58
C THR A 79 1.65 -19.38 0.54
N ARG A 80 0.63 -20.05 1.08
CA ARG A 80 0.53 -21.51 1.07
C ARG A 80 0.43 -22.07 -0.35
N ALA A 81 -0.22 -21.35 -1.24
CA ALA A 81 -0.36 -21.75 -2.65
C ALA A 81 0.88 -21.46 -3.51
N GLY A 82 1.92 -20.87 -2.92
CA GLY A 82 3.14 -20.51 -3.66
C GLY A 82 3.00 -19.32 -4.59
N ARG A 83 1.92 -18.56 -4.48
CA ARG A 83 1.66 -17.37 -5.32
C ARG A 83 2.25 -16.08 -4.73
N LEU A 84 2.61 -16.12 -3.46
CA LEU A 84 3.15 -14.98 -2.73
C LEU A 84 4.38 -15.43 -1.96
N PRO A 85 5.54 -14.78 -2.12
CA PRO A 85 6.72 -15.12 -1.34
C PRO A 85 6.46 -15.03 0.16
N ALA A 86 7.06 -15.93 0.92
CA ALA A 86 6.82 -16.03 2.37
C ALA A 86 7.08 -14.70 3.10
N TRP A 87 8.13 -13.97 2.73
CA TRP A 87 8.47 -12.72 3.40
C TRP A 87 7.39 -11.64 3.17
N LYS A 88 6.79 -11.60 1.97
CA LYS A 88 5.68 -10.68 1.69
C LYS A 88 4.44 -11.06 2.49
N GLY A 89 4.12 -12.36 2.51
CA GLY A 89 2.99 -12.86 3.28
C GLY A 89 3.12 -12.54 4.77
N GLN A 90 4.30 -12.69 5.33
CA GLN A 90 4.57 -12.36 6.72
C GLN A 90 4.40 -10.86 7.00
N LEU A 91 4.90 -9.99 6.12
CA LEU A 91 4.73 -8.56 6.26
C LEU A 91 3.25 -8.15 6.25
N ILE A 92 2.50 -8.65 5.29
CA ILE A 92 1.07 -8.33 5.18
C ILE A 92 0.31 -8.79 6.41
N GLN A 93 0.63 -9.97 6.96
CA GLN A 93 -0.03 -10.47 8.15
C GLN A 93 0.28 -9.63 9.41
N ARG A 94 1.45 -8.99 9.45
CA ARG A 94 1.88 -8.19 10.61
C ARG A 94 1.32 -6.77 10.58
N VAL A 95 1.04 -6.24 9.42
CA VAL A 95 0.51 -4.88 9.25
C VAL A 95 -0.97 -4.83 9.55
#